data_53bf5feabea722603fbcc0a0b3befea2
#
_entry.id   53bf5feabea722603fbcc0a0b3befea2
#
_cell.length_a   1.000
_cell.length_b   1.000
_cell.length_c   1.000
_cell.angle_alpha   90.00
_cell.angle_beta   90.00
_cell.angle_gamma   90.00
#
_symmetry.space_group_name_H-M   'P 1'
#
loop_
_entity.id
_entity.type
_entity.pdbx_description
1 polymer ?
#
loop_
_entity_poly.entity_id
_entity_poly.type
_entity_poly.pdbx_seq_one_letter_code
_entity_poly.pdbx_strand_id
1 'polypeptide(L)'
;RYAGLAKLTWFSAHFKSFNINHAYKSVFCVGSYASYSSWQEYMGGLGFTTDQTTGLLQPSSMYNVSTVSINESFSPLLGVDATFQNDLTAKVEYRTTRVLNLSMTSVQINEQRSNDFVVGLAYKLRDFNLFGAGGSRKVKKAQNRNKSGKNSDSEKSGSSASSTSSSSRGVNHDLNLRLDISFRKQAAI
;
A
#
# COMPACT_ATOMS: atom_id res chain seq x y z
N ARG A 1 0.62 7.12 -9.80
CA ARG A 1 0.72 5.73 -10.26
C ARG A 1 0.79 5.71 -11.78
N TYR A 2 1.79 5.01 -12.32
CA TYR A 2 1.99 4.86 -13.76
C TYR A 2 2.07 3.37 -14.13
N ALA A 3 1.19 2.93 -15.03
CA ALA A 3 1.09 1.53 -15.48
C ALA A 3 1.41 1.37 -16.99
N GLY A 4 1.85 2.43 -17.67
CA GLY A 4 2.07 2.45 -19.13
C GLY A 4 3.16 1.51 -19.61
N LEU A 5 4.17 1.24 -18.79
CA LEU A 5 5.30 0.37 -19.14
C LEU A 5 4.87 -1.09 -19.39
N ALA A 6 3.79 -1.56 -18.74
CA ALA A 6 3.26 -2.88 -18.99
C ALA A 6 2.79 -3.13 -20.44
N LYS A 7 2.58 -2.06 -21.22
CA LYS A 7 2.15 -2.14 -22.62
C LYS A 7 3.29 -2.35 -23.59
N LEU A 8 4.55 -2.17 -23.16
CA LEU A 8 5.71 -2.43 -24.00
C LEU A 8 5.89 -3.94 -24.20
N THR A 9 6.17 -4.37 -25.42
CA THR A 9 6.28 -5.79 -25.81
C THR A 9 7.25 -6.58 -24.93
N TRP A 10 8.37 -5.99 -24.57
CA TRP A 10 9.34 -6.64 -23.67
C TRP A 10 8.79 -6.86 -22.27
N PHE A 11 8.09 -5.86 -21.69
CA PHE A 11 7.49 -5.97 -20.37
C PHE A 11 6.31 -6.96 -20.35
N SER A 12 5.46 -6.95 -21.39
CA SER A 12 4.31 -7.85 -21.47
C SER A 12 4.71 -9.33 -21.59
N ALA A 13 5.90 -9.60 -22.14
CA ALA A 13 6.42 -10.96 -22.24
C ALA A 13 6.85 -11.55 -20.88
N HIS A 14 7.27 -10.71 -19.90
CA HIS A 14 7.83 -11.16 -18.62
C HIS A 14 6.93 -10.87 -17.44
N PHE A 15 6.12 -9.81 -17.51
CA PHE A 15 5.29 -9.34 -16.41
C PHE A 15 3.80 -9.41 -16.74
N LYS A 16 2.99 -9.90 -15.81
CA LYS A 16 1.54 -9.76 -15.84
C LYS A 16 1.11 -8.32 -15.58
N SER A 17 1.78 -7.68 -14.62
CA SER A 17 1.55 -6.28 -14.30
C SER A 17 2.84 -5.63 -13.85
N PHE A 18 3.01 -4.38 -14.22
CA PHE A 18 4.13 -3.54 -13.80
C PHE A 18 3.61 -2.13 -13.53
N ASN A 19 3.81 -1.65 -12.31
CA ASN A 19 3.33 -0.35 -11.89
C ASN A 19 4.45 0.42 -11.20
N ILE A 20 4.53 1.71 -11.48
CA ILE A 20 5.38 2.65 -10.74
C ILE A 20 4.47 3.56 -9.94
N ASN A 21 4.79 3.73 -8.66
CA ASN A 21 4.06 4.56 -7.74
C ASN A 21 4.97 5.67 -7.21
N HIS A 22 4.44 6.87 -7.14
CA HIS A 22 5.06 8.03 -6.51
C HIS A 22 3.99 8.81 -5.78
N ALA A 23 4.26 9.25 -4.56
CA ALA A 23 3.37 10.09 -3.78
C ALA A 23 4.16 11.08 -2.94
N TYR A 24 3.74 12.33 -2.97
CA TYR A 24 4.28 13.41 -2.16
C TYR A 24 3.17 14.06 -1.34
N LYS A 25 3.45 14.31 -0.08
CA LYS A 25 2.59 15.05 0.83
C LYS A 25 3.44 16.03 1.62
N SER A 26 3.01 17.29 1.68
CA SER A 26 3.59 18.30 2.55
C SER A 26 2.51 18.90 3.44
N VAL A 27 2.82 19.09 4.69
CA VAL A 27 1.94 19.72 5.68
C VAL A 27 2.73 20.82 6.37
N PHE A 28 2.25 22.04 6.23
CA PHE A 28 2.72 23.19 6.97
C PHE A 28 1.80 23.42 8.17
N CYS A 29 2.37 23.58 9.35
CA CYS A 29 1.60 23.77 10.57
C CYS A 29 2.22 24.90 11.40
N VAL A 30 1.37 25.82 11.85
CA VAL A 30 1.70 26.79 12.87
C VAL A 30 1.29 26.19 14.21
N GLY A 31 2.25 25.77 14.99
CA GLY A 31 1.99 24.97 16.19
C GLY A 31 1.51 25.78 17.39
N SER A 32 2.01 26.99 17.54
CA SER A 32 1.62 27.87 18.65
C SER A 32 1.66 29.32 18.22
N TYR A 33 0.62 30.05 18.47
CA TYR A 33 0.54 31.48 18.23
C TYR A 33 -0.30 32.18 19.29
N ALA A 34 -0.01 33.41 19.56
CA ALA A 34 -0.80 34.32 20.39
C ALA A 34 -1.09 35.60 19.62
N SER A 35 -2.26 36.17 19.81
CA SER A 35 -2.58 37.50 19.28
C SER A 35 -2.29 38.58 20.32
N TYR A 36 -1.79 39.70 19.87
CA TYR A 36 -1.61 40.87 20.76
C TYR A 36 -2.96 41.58 20.88
N SER A 37 -3.46 41.73 22.10
CA SER A 37 -4.75 42.42 22.35
C SER A 37 -4.67 43.94 22.10
N SER A 38 -3.46 44.52 22.17
CA SER A 38 -3.20 45.94 21.92
C SER A 38 -2.80 46.22 20.46
N TRP A 39 -2.86 45.22 19.56
CA TRP A 39 -2.48 45.42 18.17
C TRP A 39 -3.47 46.33 17.43
N GLN A 40 -2.96 47.30 16.71
CA GLN A 40 -3.74 48.20 15.86
C GLN A 40 -3.22 48.13 14.41
N GLU A 41 -4.11 47.90 13.47
CA GLU A 41 -3.76 47.88 12.05
C GLU A 41 -3.54 49.28 11.54
N TYR A 42 -2.45 49.47 10.78
CA TYR A 42 -2.17 50.73 10.13
C TYR A 42 -2.36 50.66 8.61
N MET A 43 -1.79 49.66 7.93
CA MET A 43 -1.93 49.52 6.48
C MET A 43 -1.60 48.09 6.04
N GLY A 44 -2.55 47.41 5.34
CA GLY A 44 -2.27 46.17 4.62
C GLY A 44 -1.73 45.02 5.46
N GLY A 45 -2.19 44.84 6.68
CA GLY A 45 -1.71 43.81 7.59
C GLY A 45 -0.48 44.18 8.41
N LEU A 46 0.05 45.38 8.21
CA LEU A 46 1.07 45.97 9.09
C LEU A 46 0.38 46.75 10.22
N GLY A 47 0.91 46.66 11.40
CA GLY A 47 0.35 47.31 12.57
C GLY A 47 1.34 47.50 13.66
N PHE A 48 0.87 48.09 14.76
CA PHE A 48 1.65 48.41 15.93
C PHE A 48 1.05 47.78 17.17
N THR A 49 1.88 47.37 18.08
CA THR A 49 1.49 47.03 19.46
C THR A 49 2.12 48.05 20.43
N THR A 50 1.49 48.25 21.56
CA THR A 50 2.02 49.09 22.61
C THR A 50 2.95 48.27 23.50
N ASP A 51 4.19 48.69 23.63
CA ASP A 51 5.13 48.10 24.61
C ASP A 51 4.63 48.45 26.02
N GLN A 52 4.35 47.38 26.80
CA GLN A 52 3.81 47.53 28.16
C GLN A 52 4.81 48.21 29.13
N THR A 53 6.11 48.21 28.81
CA THR A 53 7.14 48.77 29.67
C THR A 53 7.37 50.25 29.40
N THR A 54 7.41 50.62 28.12
CA THR A 54 7.75 51.99 27.69
C THR A 54 6.54 52.80 27.28
N GLY A 55 5.40 52.18 27.04
CA GLY A 55 4.18 52.80 26.49
C GLY A 55 4.29 53.22 25.04
N LEU A 56 5.40 52.92 24.36
CA LEU A 56 5.66 53.34 22.98
C LEU A 56 5.06 52.34 22.01
N LEU A 57 4.66 52.86 20.84
CA LEU A 57 4.19 52.02 19.72
C LEU A 57 5.37 51.36 19.03
N GLN A 58 5.32 50.03 18.91
CA GLN A 58 6.31 49.23 18.21
C GLN A 58 5.66 48.53 17.00
N PRO A 59 6.31 48.54 15.83
CA PRO A 59 5.86 47.78 14.68
C PRO A 59 5.79 46.29 15.03
N SER A 60 4.65 45.67 14.78
CA SER A 60 4.42 44.28 15.12
C SER A 60 3.43 43.62 14.17
N SER A 61 3.55 42.31 13.97
CA SER A 61 2.49 41.54 13.37
C SER A 61 1.33 41.30 14.35
N MET A 62 0.13 41.04 13.84
CA MET A 62 -1.05 40.72 14.67
C MET A 62 -0.83 39.49 15.52
N TYR A 63 -0.06 38.52 15.02
CA TYR A 63 0.18 37.28 15.69
C TYR A 63 1.66 37.09 16.05
N ASN A 64 1.90 36.66 17.25
CA ASN A 64 3.19 36.15 17.68
C ASN A 64 3.22 34.65 17.51
N VAL A 65 3.98 34.19 16.53
CA VAL A 65 4.11 32.73 16.22
C VAL A 65 5.32 32.21 16.98
N SER A 66 5.09 31.19 17.82
CA SER A 66 6.15 30.59 18.62
C SER A 66 6.80 29.38 17.94
N THR A 67 6.00 28.61 17.17
CA THR A 67 6.51 27.38 16.55
C THR A 67 5.89 27.18 15.17
N VAL A 68 6.73 26.82 14.21
CA VAL A 68 6.31 26.43 12.86
C VAL A 68 6.91 25.09 12.54
N SER A 69 6.12 24.19 11.96
CA SER A 69 6.61 22.90 11.51
C SER A 69 6.22 22.62 10.05
N ILE A 70 7.15 21.98 9.35
CA ILE A 70 6.94 21.48 7.99
C ILE A 70 7.19 19.98 8.02
N ASN A 71 6.21 19.21 7.61
CA ASN A 71 6.32 17.78 7.48
C ASN A 71 6.17 17.40 6.01
N GLU A 72 7.25 16.89 5.43
CA GLU A 72 7.31 16.44 4.05
C GLU A 72 7.46 14.92 4.03
N SER A 73 6.64 14.25 3.25
CA SER A 73 6.64 12.80 3.12
C SER A 73 6.51 12.39 1.66
N PHE A 74 7.52 11.65 1.20
CA PHE A 74 7.47 10.89 -0.03
C PHE A 74 7.18 9.43 0.32
N SER A 75 5.95 9.00 0.14
CA SER A 75 5.50 7.66 0.54
C SER A 75 4.66 6.98 -0.55
N PRO A 76 5.31 6.33 -1.53
CA PRO A 76 6.77 6.22 -1.73
C PRO A 76 7.36 7.39 -2.54
N LEU A 77 8.68 7.65 -2.41
CA LEU A 77 9.44 8.47 -3.36
C LEU A 77 9.53 7.74 -4.71
N LEU A 78 9.84 6.45 -4.65
CA LEU A 78 9.77 5.54 -5.79
C LEU A 78 9.26 4.19 -5.29
N GLY A 79 8.14 3.74 -5.85
CA GLY A 79 7.58 2.42 -5.61
C GLY A 79 7.44 1.68 -6.93
N VAL A 80 7.88 0.43 -6.96
CA VAL A 80 7.75 -0.47 -8.11
C VAL A 80 7.02 -1.72 -7.63
N ASP A 81 5.88 -2.01 -8.25
CA ASP A 81 5.11 -3.22 -8.06
C ASP A 81 5.14 -4.03 -9.35
N ALA A 82 5.73 -5.20 -9.32
CA ALA A 82 5.85 -6.10 -10.47
C ALA A 82 5.25 -7.46 -10.16
N THR A 83 4.33 -7.93 -10.99
CA THR A 83 3.83 -9.30 -10.96
C THR A 83 4.32 -10.03 -12.19
N PHE A 84 5.07 -11.09 -11.99
CA PHE A 84 5.61 -11.93 -13.04
C PHE A 84 4.59 -12.94 -13.57
N GLN A 85 4.88 -13.56 -14.72
CA GLN A 85 4.01 -14.57 -15.33
C GLN A 85 3.84 -15.83 -14.47
N ASN A 86 4.80 -16.13 -13.60
CA ASN A 86 4.79 -17.27 -12.67
C ASN A 86 4.09 -16.99 -11.33
N ASP A 87 3.27 -15.94 -11.23
CA ASP A 87 2.56 -15.51 -10.01
C ASP A 87 3.49 -15.05 -8.86
N LEU A 88 4.77 -14.80 -9.15
CA LEU A 88 5.67 -14.11 -8.25
C LEU A 88 5.37 -12.61 -8.28
N THR A 89 5.15 -12.01 -7.15
CA THR A 89 4.99 -10.56 -7.00
C THR A 89 6.18 -9.99 -6.25
N ALA A 90 6.82 -8.99 -6.83
CA ALA A 90 7.90 -8.23 -6.21
C ALA A 90 7.46 -6.78 -6.01
N LYS A 91 7.71 -6.26 -4.83
CA LYS A 91 7.43 -4.88 -4.46
C LYS A 91 8.70 -4.25 -3.91
N VAL A 92 9.09 -3.11 -4.47
CA VAL A 92 10.23 -2.34 -3.98
C VAL A 92 9.76 -0.92 -3.74
N GLU A 93 9.96 -0.39 -2.54
CA GLU A 93 9.59 0.97 -2.18
C GLU A 93 10.73 1.68 -1.49
N TYR A 94 10.99 2.90 -1.93
CA TYR A 94 11.85 3.85 -1.24
C TYR A 94 11.01 5.01 -0.73
N ARG A 95 11.02 5.22 0.59
CA ARG A 95 10.25 6.26 1.28
C ARG A 95 11.22 7.22 1.95
N THR A 96 10.87 8.50 1.93
CA THR A 96 11.62 9.55 2.62
C THR A 96 10.64 10.44 3.37
N THR A 97 10.93 10.69 4.63
CA THR A 97 10.17 11.62 5.46
C THR A 97 11.13 12.64 6.03
N ARG A 98 10.75 13.92 6.00
CA ARG A 98 11.47 15.03 6.58
C ARG A 98 10.53 15.83 7.47
N VAL A 99 10.92 16.05 8.70
CA VAL A 99 10.22 16.91 9.65
C VAL A 99 11.15 18.04 10.02
N LEU A 100 10.72 19.26 9.76
CA LEU A 100 11.42 20.49 10.10
C LEU A 100 10.59 21.23 11.15
N ASN A 101 11.17 21.48 12.30
CA ASN A 101 10.57 22.28 13.37
C ASN A 101 11.42 23.54 13.60
N LEU A 102 10.77 24.67 13.46
CA LEU A 102 11.34 25.98 13.74
C LEU A 102 10.72 26.51 15.02
N SER A 103 11.53 26.71 16.06
CA SER A 103 11.16 27.41 17.28
C SER A 103 11.58 28.86 17.16
N MET A 104 10.63 29.79 17.14
CA MET A 104 10.89 31.21 17.12
C MET A 104 11.36 31.74 18.49
N THR A 105 10.93 31.06 19.57
CA THR A 105 11.26 31.43 20.93
C THR A 105 12.75 31.18 21.27
N SER A 106 13.29 30.04 20.85
CA SER A 106 14.67 29.62 21.06
C SER A 106 15.57 29.89 19.85
N VAL A 107 14.99 30.37 18.73
CA VAL A 107 15.68 30.60 17.45
C VAL A 107 16.46 29.36 17.02
N GLN A 108 15.79 28.18 17.11
CA GLN A 108 16.40 26.90 16.80
C GLN A 108 15.62 26.20 15.70
N ILE A 109 16.36 25.55 14.82
CA ILE A 109 15.80 24.66 13.77
C ILE A 109 16.20 23.23 14.15
N ASN A 110 15.21 22.36 14.20
CA ASN A 110 15.42 20.92 14.37
C ASN A 110 14.92 20.23 13.10
N GLU A 111 15.82 19.49 12.45
CA GLU A 111 15.49 18.71 11.27
C GLU A 111 15.66 17.23 11.58
N GLN A 112 14.60 16.45 11.32
CA GLN A 112 14.63 14.99 11.40
C GLN A 112 14.34 14.42 10.01
N ARG A 113 15.21 13.50 9.56
CA ARG A 113 15.04 12.76 8.31
C ARG A 113 14.98 11.27 8.57
N SER A 114 14.07 10.60 7.89
CA SER A 114 13.97 9.14 7.85
C SER A 114 13.91 8.66 6.41
N ASN A 115 14.76 7.70 6.09
CA ASN A 115 14.77 7.03 4.80
C ASN A 115 14.49 5.55 5.05
N ASP A 116 13.45 5.04 4.39
CA ASP A 116 13.01 3.65 4.51
C ASP A 116 13.09 2.98 3.14
N PHE A 117 13.79 1.87 3.07
CA PHE A 117 13.83 1.01 1.90
C PHE A 117 13.12 -0.29 2.23
N VAL A 118 12.06 -0.62 1.48
CA VAL A 118 11.22 -1.79 1.71
C VAL A 118 11.23 -2.67 0.47
N VAL A 119 11.53 -3.95 0.66
CA VAL A 119 11.43 -4.98 -0.37
C VAL A 119 10.46 -6.04 0.10
N GLY A 120 9.43 -6.29 -0.68
CA GLY A 120 8.44 -7.34 -0.47
C GLY A 120 8.48 -8.34 -1.62
N LEU A 121 8.48 -9.62 -1.31
CA LEU A 121 8.33 -10.70 -2.27
C LEU A 121 7.15 -11.57 -1.85
N ALA A 122 6.24 -11.86 -2.77
CA ALA A 122 5.14 -12.77 -2.54
C ALA A 122 5.05 -13.78 -3.67
N TYR A 123 4.95 -15.06 -3.32
CA TYR A 123 4.81 -16.13 -4.28
C TYR A 123 3.59 -16.99 -3.96
N LYS A 124 2.72 -17.17 -4.94
CA LYS A 124 1.53 -18.00 -4.82
C LYS A 124 1.74 -19.35 -5.50
N LEU A 125 1.85 -20.39 -4.68
CA LEU A 125 1.86 -21.78 -5.13
C LEU A 125 0.42 -22.27 -5.22
N ARG A 126 -0.04 -22.58 -6.43
CA ARG A 126 -1.35 -23.20 -6.66
C ARG A 126 -1.20 -24.72 -6.58
N ASP A 127 -2.23 -25.38 -6.10
CA ASP A 127 -2.30 -26.85 -6.01
C ASP A 127 -1.20 -27.49 -5.15
N PHE A 128 -0.82 -26.80 -4.05
CA PHE A 128 0.18 -27.31 -3.12
C PHE A 128 -0.42 -28.43 -2.25
N ASN A 129 0.00 -29.68 -2.51
CA ASN A 129 -0.34 -30.86 -1.72
C ASN A 129 0.81 -31.23 -0.80
N LEU A 130 0.79 -30.79 0.45
CA LEU A 130 1.82 -31.11 1.45
C LEU A 130 1.79 -32.60 1.88
N PHE A 131 0.62 -33.26 1.75
CA PHE A 131 0.40 -34.63 2.18
C PHE A 131 -0.15 -35.54 1.07
N GLY A 132 0.13 -35.24 -0.18
CA GLY A 132 -0.39 -36.00 -1.32
C GLY A 132 0.46 -37.19 -1.71
N ALA A 133 0.64 -38.17 -0.83
CA ALA A 133 0.94 -39.51 -1.25
C ALA A 133 -0.36 -40.22 -1.64
N GLY A 134 -0.91 -39.86 -2.79
CA GLY A 134 -2.12 -40.50 -3.34
C GLY A 134 -1.99 -40.65 -4.85
N GLY A 135 -1.49 -41.80 -5.29
CA GLY A 135 -1.18 -42.12 -6.67
C GLY A 135 -2.29 -41.73 -7.67
N SER A 136 -1.89 -41.05 -8.71
CA SER A 136 -2.65 -40.95 -9.95
C SER A 136 -2.93 -42.36 -10.52
N ARG A 137 -4.05 -42.94 -10.14
CA ARG A 137 -4.63 -44.02 -10.94
C ARG A 137 -5.16 -43.41 -12.22
N LYS A 138 -4.39 -43.49 -13.29
CA LYS A 138 -4.88 -43.31 -14.65
C LYS A 138 -6.06 -44.27 -14.84
N VAL A 139 -7.27 -43.78 -14.71
CA VAL A 139 -8.46 -44.53 -15.18
C VAL A 139 -8.35 -44.55 -16.68
N LYS A 140 -7.95 -45.73 -17.20
CA LYS A 140 -8.08 -46.06 -18.62
C LYS A 140 -9.55 -46.00 -18.96
N LYS A 141 -9.91 -45.04 -19.79
CA LYS A 141 -11.24 -44.89 -20.39
C LYS A 141 -11.49 -46.17 -21.21
N ALA A 142 -12.25 -47.09 -20.64
CA ALA A 142 -12.72 -48.26 -21.38
C ALA A 142 -13.69 -47.74 -22.43
N GLN A 143 -13.29 -47.91 -23.66
CA GLN A 143 -14.06 -47.67 -24.86
C GLN A 143 -15.13 -48.77 -24.93
N ASN A 144 -16.36 -48.47 -24.52
CA ASN A 144 -17.47 -49.39 -24.74
C ASN A 144 -18.14 -49.03 -26.07
N ARG A 145 -17.82 -49.86 -27.06
CA ARG A 145 -18.57 -49.99 -28.30
C ARG A 145 -19.79 -50.85 -28.03
N ASN A 146 -20.90 -50.45 -28.57
CA ASN A 146 -22.00 -51.24 -29.16
C ASN A 146 -23.34 -51.03 -28.50
N LYS A 147 -24.17 -50.63 -29.31
CA LYS A 147 -25.11 -51.22 -30.29
C LYS A 147 -26.54 -51.15 -29.80
N SER A 148 -27.30 -50.36 -30.51
CA SER A 148 -28.65 -50.69 -31.11
C SER A 148 -29.58 -51.66 -30.36
N GLY A 149 -30.78 -51.16 -30.07
CA GLY A 149 -31.92 -52.01 -29.81
C GLY A 149 -33.03 -51.34 -29.00
N LYS A 150 -33.89 -50.69 -29.64
CA LYS A 150 -35.35 -50.65 -29.69
C LYS A 150 -36.18 -51.20 -28.49
N ASN A 151 -37.11 -50.36 -28.08
CA ASN A 151 -38.49 -50.54 -27.63
C ASN A 151 -38.85 -50.84 -26.18
N SER A 152 -39.79 -49.99 -25.81
CA SER A 152 -41.08 -50.18 -25.10
C SER A 152 -41.10 -50.10 -23.58
N ASP A 153 -41.84 -49.07 -23.17
CA ASP A 153 -42.86 -48.97 -22.10
C ASP A 153 -42.74 -49.86 -20.85
N SER A 154 -42.67 -49.26 -19.72
CA SER A 154 -43.76 -49.23 -18.74
C SER A 154 -43.27 -48.75 -17.36
N GLU A 155 -44.16 -48.04 -16.76
CA GLU A 155 -44.18 -47.49 -15.40
C GLU A 155 -43.79 -48.47 -14.30
N LYS A 156 -43.12 -48.04 -13.23
CA LYS A 156 -43.67 -47.91 -11.89
C LYS A 156 -42.61 -47.75 -10.83
N SER A 157 -42.79 -46.68 -10.10
CA SER A 157 -42.58 -46.47 -8.65
C SER A 157 -41.60 -47.36 -7.90
N GLY A 158 -40.73 -46.70 -7.16
CA GLY A 158 -40.28 -47.25 -5.89
C GLY A 158 -38.91 -46.84 -5.42
N SER A 159 -38.93 -45.95 -4.44
CA SER A 159 -37.97 -45.78 -3.33
C SER A 159 -36.49 -45.64 -3.61
N SER A 160 -36.10 -44.40 -3.42
CA SER A 160 -34.96 -43.92 -2.61
C SER A 160 -33.89 -44.94 -2.22
N ALA A 161 -32.76 -44.83 -2.88
CA ALA A 161 -31.48 -45.00 -2.21
C ALA A 161 -30.56 -43.93 -2.75
N SER A 162 -30.41 -42.87 -2.03
CA SER A 162 -29.40 -41.84 -2.23
C SER A 162 -28.02 -42.46 -2.00
N SER A 163 -27.44 -43.01 -3.05
CA SER A 163 -25.98 -43.22 -3.03
C SER A 163 -25.32 -41.88 -3.15
N THR A 164 -25.03 -41.29 -2.01
CA THR A 164 -24.15 -40.15 -1.87
C THR A 164 -22.76 -40.61 -2.34
N SER A 165 -22.50 -40.47 -3.62
CA SER A 165 -21.13 -40.51 -4.11
C SER A 165 -20.45 -39.26 -3.55
N SER A 166 -19.82 -39.41 -2.41
CA SER A 166 -18.86 -38.46 -1.92
C SER A 166 -17.69 -38.42 -2.90
N SER A 167 -17.83 -37.58 -3.93
CA SER A 167 -16.68 -37.12 -4.68
C SER A 167 -15.82 -36.39 -3.67
N SER A 168 -14.77 -37.01 -3.16
CA SER A 168 -13.69 -36.34 -2.44
C SER A 168 -13.09 -35.34 -3.41
N ARG A 169 -13.66 -34.13 -3.42
CA ARG A 169 -13.00 -32.98 -4.03
C ARG A 169 -11.71 -32.83 -3.24
N GLY A 170 -10.61 -33.20 -3.84
CA GLY A 170 -9.30 -32.90 -3.32
C GLY A 170 -9.30 -31.41 -2.98
N VAL A 171 -9.13 -31.06 -1.73
CA VAL A 171 -9.05 -29.68 -1.29
C VAL A 171 -7.72 -29.16 -1.83
N ASN A 172 -7.77 -28.42 -2.93
CA ASN A 172 -6.62 -27.74 -3.46
C ASN A 172 -6.26 -26.62 -2.49
N HIS A 173 -5.14 -26.74 -1.84
CA HIS A 173 -4.63 -25.70 -0.95
C HIS A 173 -3.68 -24.79 -1.73
N ASP A 174 -4.00 -23.50 -1.75
CA ASP A 174 -3.08 -22.47 -2.24
C ASP A 174 -2.14 -22.07 -1.09
N LEU A 175 -0.84 -22.18 -1.29
CA LEU A 175 0.17 -21.71 -0.34
C LEU A 175 0.68 -20.33 -0.79
N ASN A 176 0.50 -19.34 0.06
CA ASN A 176 1.02 -18.00 -0.15
C ASN A 176 2.27 -17.80 0.71
N LEU A 177 3.41 -17.65 0.08
CA LEU A 177 4.67 -17.30 0.73
C LEU A 177 4.87 -15.79 0.60
N ARG A 178 5.17 -15.12 1.70
CA ARG A 178 5.48 -13.69 1.72
C ARG A 178 6.73 -13.42 2.54
N LEU A 179 7.62 -12.63 1.97
CA LEU A 179 8.83 -12.14 2.61
C LEU A 179 8.87 -10.62 2.48
N ASP A 180 8.93 -9.92 3.61
CA ASP A 180 9.08 -8.47 3.64
C ASP A 180 10.36 -8.12 4.42
N ILE A 181 11.21 -7.30 3.80
CA ILE A 181 12.45 -6.81 4.39
C ILE A 181 12.41 -5.30 4.37
N SER A 182 12.72 -4.66 5.48
CA SER A 182 12.78 -3.20 5.58
C SER A 182 14.10 -2.74 6.21
N PHE A 183 14.70 -1.73 5.60
CA PHE A 183 15.90 -1.04 6.11
C PHE A 183 15.54 0.41 6.38
N ARG A 184 15.81 0.88 7.59
CA ARG A 184 15.54 2.25 8.01
C ARG A 184 16.82 2.95 8.43
N LYS A 185 17.03 4.17 7.91
CA LYS A 185 18.08 5.10 8.35
C LYS A 185 17.44 6.38 8.84
N GLN A 186 17.77 6.79 10.06
CA GLN A 186 17.30 8.05 10.65
C GLN A 186 18.50 8.95 10.93
N ALA A 187 18.30 10.24 10.75
CA ALA A 187 19.25 11.30 11.11
C ALA A 187 18.48 12.46 11.71
N ALA A 188 19.01 13.04 12.77
CA ALA A 188 18.53 14.28 13.40
C ALA A 188 19.69 15.27 13.45
N ILE A 189 19.42 16.53 13.14
CA ILE A 189 20.36 17.66 13.15
C ILE A 189 19.74 18.78 13.97
#